data_fc74712a6687e4443901cc3cba117a66
#
_entry.id   fc74712a6687e4443901cc3cba117a66
#
_cell.length_a   1.000
_cell.length_b   1.000
_cell.length_c   1.000
_cell.angle_alpha   90.00
_cell.angle_beta   90.00
_cell.angle_gamma   90.00
#
_symmetry.space_group_name_H-M   'P 1'
#
loop_
_entity.id
_entity.type
_entity.pdbx_description
1 polymer ?
#
loop_
_entity_poly.entity_id
_entity_poly.type
_entity_poly.pdbx_seq_one_letter_code
_entity_poly.pdbx_strand_id
1 'polypeptide(L)'
;MPRHSLLSIAFVASLIVISSITYADGLVRKPRNYQGSLEEHGQEAIIIFQEGKDDKKAAEDLILKIRVEGEAKSFAWIVPFPNEPKIGKEDPKLFQELFAYVQAKQTPKLAKSGVKSEALPAAGGVEAKAVEVISRQVVGDFDIAVVRENKAGGLNPWLEKEGFQKLENADDVLDFYRKKNYVYACIKVSSEALVKEKQIESHPLRFTFST
;
A
#
# COMPACT_ATOMS: atom_id res chain seq x y z
N MET A 1 14.37 -63.05 -34.87
CA MET A 1 13.57 -61.81 -34.97
C MET A 1 13.45 -61.21 -33.58
N PRO A 2 14.15 -60.12 -33.23
CA PRO A 2 14.00 -59.47 -31.93
C PRO A 2 12.92 -58.40 -31.97
N ARG A 3 12.01 -58.46 -30.99
CA ARG A 3 10.95 -57.47 -30.74
C ARG A 3 11.55 -56.27 -30.00
N HIS A 4 11.58 -55.12 -30.65
CA HIS A 4 11.94 -53.86 -30.00
C HIS A 4 10.77 -53.35 -29.17
N SER A 5 10.96 -53.31 -27.85
CA SER A 5 10.06 -52.68 -26.90
C SER A 5 10.38 -51.19 -26.87
N LEU A 6 9.42 -50.38 -27.34
CA LEU A 6 9.50 -48.92 -27.24
C LEU A 6 8.99 -48.50 -25.84
N LEU A 7 9.92 -48.06 -25.00
CA LEU A 7 9.62 -47.40 -23.74
C LEU A 7 9.20 -45.95 -24.03
N SER A 8 7.92 -45.66 -23.91
CA SER A 8 7.41 -44.27 -23.95
C SER A 8 7.69 -43.62 -22.60
N ILE A 9 8.65 -42.70 -22.56
CA ILE A 9 8.88 -41.83 -21.39
C ILE A 9 7.89 -40.68 -21.47
N ALA A 10 6.85 -40.71 -20.59
CA ALA A 10 5.95 -39.60 -20.40
C ALA A 10 6.65 -38.53 -19.57
N PHE A 11 6.97 -37.37 -20.18
CA PHE A 11 7.51 -36.21 -19.52
C PHE A 11 6.36 -35.42 -18.88
N VAL A 12 6.14 -35.59 -17.58
CA VAL A 12 5.18 -34.78 -16.82
C VAL A 12 5.82 -33.44 -16.51
N ALA A 13 5.50 -32.41 -17.28
CA ALA A 13 5.87 -31.03 -16.99
C ALA A 13 5.03 -30.54 -15.81
N SER A 14 5.62 -30.51 -14.62
CA SER A 14 5.02 -29.90 -13.43
C SER A 14 5.04 -28.38 -13.59
N LEU A 15 3.87 -27.80 -13.87
CA LEU A 15 3.69 -26.35 -13.93
C LEU A 15 3.68 -25.80 -12.49
N ILE A 16 4.84 -25.31 -12.03
CA ILE A 16 4.93 -24.59 -10.75
C ILE A 16 4.32 -23.20 -10.98
N VAL A 17 3.09 -23.04 -10.54
CA VAL A 17 2.43 -21.71 -10.44
C VAL A 17 3.11 -20.97 -9.29
N ILE A 18 4.05 -20.11 -9.62
CA ILE A 18 4.61 -19.15 -8.65
C ILE A 18 3.53 -18.10 -8.44
N SER A 19 2.78 -18.20 -7.34
CA SER A 19 1.89 -17.14 -6.90
C SER A 19 2.74 -15.93 -6.55
N SER A 20 2.82 -14.97 -7.46
CA SER A 20 3.38 -13.65 -7.16
C SER A 20 2.51 -13.03 -6.07
N ILE A 21 3.05 -12.82 -4.88
CA ILE A 21 2.40 -12.02 -3.86
C ILE A 21 2.43 -10.59 -4.39
N THR A 22 1.36 -10.15 -5.01
CA THR A 22 1.16 -8.75 -5.37
C THR A 22 0.92 -7.99 -4.07
N TYR A 23 1.92 -7.21 -3.66
CA TYR A 23 1.73 -6.23 -2.59
C TYR A 23 0.79 -5.16 -3.13
N ALA A 24 -0.37 -5.01 -2.48
CA ALA A 24 -1.31 -3.93 -2.76
C ALA A 24 -0.70 -2.58 -2.32
N ASP A 25 -1.43 -1.48 -2.51
CA ASP A 25 -0.96 -0.09 -2.34
C ASP A 25 -0.42 0.29 -0.94
N GLY A 26 -0.26 -0.66 -0.04
CA GLY A 26 0.30 -0.46 1.30
C GLY A 26 0.63 -1.77 1.99
N LEU A 27 1.35 -1.67 3.10
CA LEU A 27 1.87 -2.82 3.83
C LEU A 27 1.48 -2.74 5.31
N VAL A 28 0.83 -3.80 5.82
CA VAL A 28 0.45 -3.91 7.24
C VAL A 28 1.60 -4.47 8.06
N ARG A 29 1.86 -3.87 9.23
CA ARG A 29 2.87 -4.32 10.19
C ARG A 29 2.30 -4.48 11.58
N LYS A 30 2.61 -5.63 12.18
CA LYS A 30 2.23 -5.97 13.56
C LYS A 30 2.99 -5.12 14.58
N PRO A 31 2.46 -4.95 15.79
CA PRO A 31 3.24 -4.47 16.92
C PRO A 31 4.46 -5.37 17.14
N ARG A 32 5.58 -4.79 17.57
CA ARG A 32 6.87 -5.48 17.71
C ARG A 32 6.79 -6.75 18.57
N ASN A 33 6.05 -6.70 19.66
CA ASN A 33 5.95 -7.80 20.63
C ASN A 33 4.70 -8.68 20.45
N TYR A 34 3.95 -8.50 19.36
CA TYR A 34 2.75 -9.26 19.08
C TYR A 34 3.08 -10.52 18.29
N GLN A 35 2.74 -11.69 18.85
CA GLN A 35 3.00 -13.01 18.24
C GLN A 35 1.78 -13.61 17.52
N GLY A 36 0.60 -12.99 17.66
CA GLY A 36 -0.61 -13.47 17.03
C GLY A 36 -0.66 -13.23 15.51
N SER A 37 -1.66 -13.77 14.85
CA SER A 37 -1.94 -13.47 13.45
C SER A 37 -2.52 -12.06 13.32
N LEU A 38 -2.08 -11.35 12.29
CA LEU A 38 -2.67 -10.11 11.83
C LEU A 38 -2.50 -10.12 10.30
N GLU A 39 -3.60 -10.27 9.60
CA GLU A 39 -3.59 -10.44 8.16
C GLU A 39 -4.42 -9.35 7.50
N GLU A 40 -3.91 -8.82 6.42
CA GLU A 40 -4.67 -7.94 5.56
C GLU A 40 -5.69 -8.78 4.79
N HIS A 41 -6.96 -8.47 4.98
CA HIS A 41 -8.07 -9.19 4.35
C HIS A 41 -8.55 -8.51 3.07
N GLY A 42 -8.09 -7.32 2.80
CA GLY A 42 -8.30 -6.59 1.56
C GLY A 42 -8.15 -5.08 1.71
N GLN A 43 -7.90 -4.46 0.58
CA GLN A 43 -7.92 -3.01 0.43
C GLN A 43 -8.94 -2.64 -0.63
N GLU A 44 -9.61 -1.53 -0.42
CA GLU A 44 -10.50 -0.90 -1.40
C GLU A 44 -9.91 0.47 -1.75
N ALA A 45 -9.82 0.80 -3.04
CA ALA A 45 -9.24 2.04 -3.50
C ALA A 45 -10.17 2.74 -4.48
N ILE A 46 -10.29 4.08 -4.34
CA ILE A 46 -10.88 4.97 -5.34
C ILE A 46 -9.81 5.96 -5.75
N ILE A 47 -9.54 6.05 -7.06
CA ILE A 47 -8.57 6.98 -7.63
C ILE A 47 -9.33 8.04 -8.42
N ILE A 48 -9.12 9.32 -8.08
CA ILE A 48 -9.69 10.46 -8.79
C ILE A 48 -8.53 11.29 -9.32
N PHE A 49 -8.30 11.23 -10.62
CA PHE A 49 -7.26 12.02 -11.28
C PHE A 49 -7.85 13.34 -11.77
N GLN A 50 -7.16 14.44 -11.47
CA GLN A 50 -7.47 15.79 -11.92
C GLN A 50 -6.34 16.28 -12.83
N GLU A 51 -6.65 16.43 -14.10
CA GLU A 51 -5.70 16.96 -15.07
C GLU A 51 -5.30 18.38 -14.70
N GLY A 52 -4.01 18.65 -14.77
CA GLY A 52 -3.47 20.01 -14.60
C GLY A 52 -3.95 20.93 -15.72
N LYS A 53 -4.35 22.16 -15.38
CA LYS A 53 -4.72 23.19 -16.35
C LYS A 53 -3.96 24.46 -16.05
N ASP A 54 -3.50 25.12 -17.11
CA ASP A 54 -2.67 26.31 -17.05
C ASP A 54 -1.41 26.03 -16.21
N ASP A 55 -1.09 26.84 -15.22
CA ASP A 55 0.08 26.67 -14.35
C ASP A 55 -0.17 25.73 -13.16
N LYS A 56 -1.34 25.06 -13.07
CA LYS A 56 -1.65 24.11 -12.00
C LYS A 56 -1.14 22.73 -12.36
N LYS A 57 -0.38 22.11 -11.47
CA LYS A 57 0.04 20.70 -11.58
C LYS A 57 -1.19 19.79 -11.56
N ALA A 58 -1.06 18.64 -12.21
CA ALA A 58 -2.04 17.56 -12.06
C ALA A 58 -2.07 17.10 -10.60
N ALA A 59 -3.23 16.63 -10.16
CA ALA A 59 -3.43 16.15 -8.81
C ALA A 59 -4.18 14.82 -8.81
N GLU A 60 -3.92 14.02 -7.81
CA GLU A 60 -4.61 12.75 -7.57
C GLU A 60 -5.18 12.73 -6.16
N ASP A 61 -6.45 12.31 -6.06
CA ASP A 61 -7.04 11.89 -4.80
C ASP A 61 -7.06 10.36 -4.78
N LEU A 62 -6.29 9.77 -3.89
CA LEU A 62 -6.31 8.35 -3.60
C LEU A 62 -7.10 8.15 -2.30
N ILE A 63 -8.25 7.46 -2.39
CA ILE A 63 -9.08 7.14 -1.24
C ILE A 63 -8.91 5.66 -0.95
N LEU A 64 -8.37 5.36 0.23
CA LEU A 64 -8.07 3.99 0.63
C LEU A 64 -8.88 3.59 1.86
N LYS A 65 -9.38 2.36 1.84
CA LYS A 65 -9.97 1.67 2.98
C LYS A 65 -9.27 0.32 3.14
N ILE A 66 -8.81 0.02 4.35
CA ILE A 66 -8.18 -1.25 4.67
C ILE A 66 -9.07 -2.09 5.58
N ARG A 67 -9.04 -3.40 5.36
CA ARG A 67 -9.67 -4.39 6.21
C ARG A 67 -8.61 -5.36 6.69
N VAL A 68 -8.49 -5.49 8.00
CA VAL A 68 -7.49 -6.33 8.65
C VAL A 68 -8.17 -7.29 9.59
N GLU A 69 -7.74 -8.55 9.60
CA GLU A 69 -8.20 -9.58 10.53
C GLU A 69 -7.13 -9.87 11.59
N GLY A 70 -7.54 -9.94 12.86
CA GLY A 70 -6.66 -10.28 13.97
C GLY A 70 -7.10 -9.65 15.28
N GLU A 71 -6.32 -9.96 16.35
CA GLU A 71 -6.59 -9.51 17.72
C GLU A 71 -5.53 -8.51 18.22
N ALA A 72 -4.70 -7.96 17.32
CA ALA A 72 -3.72 -6.96 17.70
C ALA A 72 -4.39 -5.65 18.12
N LYS A 73 -3.94 -5.07 19.25
CA LYS A 73 -4.47 -3.79 19.75
C LYS A 73 -4.13 -2.59 18.88
N SER A 74 -3.15 -2.73 18.01
CA SER A 74 -2.76 -1.71 17.02
C SER A 74 -1.99 -2.36 15.89
N PHE A 75 -1.88 -1.66 14.78
CA PHE A 75 -0.98 -2.03 13.68
C PHE A 75 -0.53 -0.77 12.94
N ALA A 76 0.54 -0.89 12.16
CA ALA A 76 0.94 0.14 11.22
C ALA A 76 0.53 -0.26 9.80
N TRP A 77 0.01 0.70 9.06
CA TRP A 77 -0.22 0.60 7.63
C TRP A 77 0.67 1.63 6.92
N ILE A 78 1.51 1.17 6.00
CA ILE A 78 2.56 1.97 5.36
C ILE A 78 2.22 2.11 3.88
N VAL A 79 2.01 3.35 3.43
CA VAL A 79 1.62 3.67 2.05
C VAL A 79 2.63 4.65 1.44
N PRO A 80 3.26 4.31 0.30
CA PRO A 80 4.21 5.20 -0.38
C PRO A 80 3.49 6.26 -1.22
N PHE A 81 4.03 7.49 -1.26
CA PHE A 81 3.54 8.60 -2.07
C PHE A 81 4.69 9.32 -2.78
N PRO A 82 4.48 9.86 -4.01
CA PRO A 82 5.50 10.58 -4.75
C PRO A 82 5.93 11.89 -4.08
N ASN A 83 5.07 12.48 -3.27
CA ASN A 83 5.32 13.66 -2.46
C ASN A 83 4.42 13.65 -1.22
N GLU A 84 4.60 14.62 -0.32
CA GLU A 84 3.78 14.74 0.88
C GLU A 84 2.28 14.89 0.53
N PRO A 85 1.41 13.93 0.91
CA PRO A 85 -0.02 14.02 0.66
C PRO A 85 -0.70 14.90 1.71
N LYS A 86 -1.72 15.64 1.29
CA LYS A 86 -2.73 16.16 2.22
C LYS A 86 -3.67 15.03 2.59
N ILE A 87 -3.81 14.77 3.90
CA ILE A 87 -4.57 13.60 4.38
C ILE A 87 -5.83 14.05 5.11
N GLY A 88 -6.95 13.43 4.76
CA GLY A 88 -8.25 13.70 5.37
C GLY A 88 -9.07 12.43 5.59
N LYS A 89 -10.10 12.53 6.40
CA LYS A 89 -11.10 11.49 6.60
C LYS A 89 -12.11 11.49 5.45
N GLU A 90 -12.57 10.28 5.03
CA GLU A 90 -13.61 10.13 4.04
C GLU A 90 -14.82 9.38 4.62
N ASP A 91 -16.01 9.59 4.02
CA ASP A 91 -17.22 8.90 4.42
C ASP A 91 -17.18 7.41 3.98
N PRO A 92 -17.38 6.45 4.90
CA PRO A 92 -17.46 5.05 4.55
C PRO A 92 -18.52 4.69 3.52
N LYS A 93 -19.59 5.49 3.40
CA LYS A 93 -20.67 5.28 2.43
C LYS A 93 -20.22 5.48 1.00
N LEU A 94 -19.17 6.27 0.76
CA LEU A 94 -18.66 6.56 -0.59
C LEU A 94 -18.38 5.27 -1.39
N PHE A 95 -17.76 4.26 -0.76
CA PHE A 95 -17.49 2.98 -1.41
C PHE A 95 -18.78 2.23 -1.75
N GLN A 96 -19.76 2.23 -0.85
CA GLN A 96 -21.03 1.56 -1.06
C GLN A 96 -21.85 2.23 -2.17
N GLU A 97 -21.91 3.55 -2.18
CA GLU A 97 -22.63 4.34 -3.19
C GLU A 97 -22.00 4.18 -4.55
N LEU A 98 -20.65 4.25 -4.65
CA LEU A 98 -19.93 4.04 -5.90
C LEU A 98 -20.12 2.61 -6.40
N PHE A 99 -20.04 1.60 -5.54
CA PHE A 99 -20.27 0.21 -5.90
C PHE A 99 -21.69 0.02 -6.45
N ALA A 100 -22.71 0.55 -5.78
CA ALA A 100 -24.09 0.49 -6.24
C ALA A 100 -24.28 1.19 -7.61
N TYR A 101 -23.64 2.34 -7.80
CA TYR A 101 -23.65 3.06 -9.08
C TYR A 101 -23.00 2.25 -10.20
N VAL A 102 -21.84 1.65 -9.97
CA VAL A 102 -21.13 0.83 -10.95
C VAL A 102 -21.97 -0.40 -11.32
N GLN A 103 -22.55 -1.09 -10.34
CA GLN A 103 -23.43 -2.24 -10.58
C GLN A 103 -24.63 -1.84 -11.45
N ALA A 104 -25.26 -0.69 -11.17
CA ALA A 104 -26.38 -0.20 -11.97
C ALA A 104 -26.01 0.19 -13.41
N LYS A 105 -24.71 0.47 -13.66
CA LYS A 105 -24.17 0.88 -14.98
C LYS A 105 -23.47 -0.24 -15.75
N GLN A 106 -23.23 -1.39 -15.15
CA GLN A 106 -22.58 -2.52 -15.81
C GLN A 106 -23.48 -3.13 -16.89
N THR A 107 -23.43 -2.55 -18.09
CA THR A 107 -23.68 -3.28 -19.34
C THR A 107 -22.32 -3.73 -19.86
N PRO A 108 -22.14 -4.98 -20.35
CA PRO A 108 -20.82 -5.51 -20.63
C PRO A 108 -20.18 -4.83 -21.85
N LYS A 109 -19.21 -3.95 -21.62
CA LYS A 109 -18.27 -3.46 -22.64
C LYS A 109 -16.86 -3.66 -22.14
N LEU A 110 -16.12 -4.56 -22.79
CA LEU A 110 -14.68 -4.71 -22.62
C LEU A 110 -13.99 -3.40 -23.04
N ALA A 111 -13.27 -2.77 -22.12
CA ALA A 111 -12.33 -1.70 -22.42
C ALA A 111 -10.91 -2.10 -22.02
N LYS A 112 -10.00 -2.10 -22.99
CA LYS A 112 -8.56 -2.22 -22.79
C LYS A 112 -8.01 -0.84 -22.50
N SER A 113 -7.31 -0.66 -21.38
CA SER A 113 -6.54 0.55 -21.12
C SER A 113 -5.13 0.18 -20.68
N GLY A 114 -4.15 0.65 -21.43
CA GLY A 114 -2.74 0.57 -21.06
C GLY A 114 -2.26 1.96 -20.66
N VAL A 115 -1.63 2.08 -19.51
CA VAL A 115 -1.02 3.32 -19.04
C VAL A 115 0.50 3.18 -19.07
N LYS A 116 1.17 4.13 -19.73
CA LYS A 116 2.63 4.28 -19.70
C LYS A 116 3.00 5.30 -18.62
N SER A 117 3.94 4.94 -17.76
CA SER A 117 4.50 5.82 -16.74
C SER A 117 5.83 6.39 -17.25
N GLU A 118 6.01 7.71 -17.22
CA GLU A 118 7.27 8.40 -17.48
C GLU A 118 7.89 8.90 -16.16
N ALA A 119 9.22 8.81 -16.09
CA ALA A 119 10.00 9.14 -14.90
C ALA A 119 10.53 10.57 -14.95
N LEU A 120 10.52 11.28 -13.83
CA LEU A 120 11.15 12.60 -13.64
C LEU A 120 12.39 12.51 -12.73
N PRO A 121 13.37 13.41 -12.89
CA PRO A 121 14.69 13.26 -12.31
C PRO A 121 14.82 13.79 -10.87
N ALA A 122 15.79 13.21 -10.15
CA ALA A 122 16.13 13.53 -8.77
C ALA A 122 17.04 14.77 -8.66
N ALA A 123 16.86 15.56 -7.58
CA ALA A 123 17.75 16.64 -7.17
C ALA A 123 18.39 16.33 -5.82
N GLY A 124 19.65 16.70 -5.68
CA GLY A 124 20.57 16.24 -4.66
C GLY A 124 20.57 16.98 -3.31
N GLY A 125 21.13 16.42 -2.41
CA GLY A 125 21.68 16.19 -1.15
C GLY A 125 21.99 17.34 -0.21
N VAL A 126 21.62 17.10 1.05
CA VAL A 126 22.18 17.64 2.27
C VAL A 126 22.26 16.45 3.24
N GLU A 127 23.26 16.43 4.13
CA GLU A 127 23.47 15.32 5.07
C GLU A 127 22.25 15.13 5.99
N ALA A 128 21.36 14.25 5.60
CA ALA A 128 20.04 14.06 6.20
C ALA A 128 20.09 12.94 7.23
N LYS A 129 19.27 13.05 8.29
CA LYS A 129 18.96 11.95 9.19
C LYS A 129 18.50 10.74 8.36
N ALA A 130 18.78 9.52 8.82
CA ALA A 130 18.43 8.30 8.08
C ALA A 130 16.94 8.25 7.71
N VAL A 131 16.07 8.75 8.61
CA VAL A 131 14.66 9.03 8.35
C VAL A 131 14.35 10.45 8.82
N GLU A 132 13.68 11.19 7.99
CA GLU A 132 13.10 12.51 8.26
C GLU A 132 11.60 12.37 8.48
N VAL A 133 11.10 12.85 9.60
CA VAL A 133 9.65 13.01 9.82
C VAL A 133 9.24 14.36 9.25
N ILE A 134 8.47 14.36 8.16
CA ILE A 134 8.02 15.56 7.46
C ILE A 134 6.85 16.17 8.20
N SER A 135 5.84 15.36 8.52
CA SER A 135 4.66 15.82 9.26
C SER A 135 4.09 14.69 10.14
N ARG A 136 3.29 15.08 11.13
CA ARG A 136 2.54 14.15 11.98
C ARG A 136 1.16 14.74 12.27
N GLN A 137 0.10 13.94 12.14
CA GLN A 137 -1.27 14.39 12.37
C GLN A 137 -2.16 13.22 12.82
N VAL A 138 -3.25 13.55 13.51
CA VAL A 138 -4.31 12.60 13.86
C VAL A 138 -5.51 12.85 12.97
N VAL A 139 -6.01 11.81 12.31
CA VAL A 139 -7.19 11.85 11.43
C VAL A 139 -8.15 10.75 11.85
N GLY A 140 -9.21 11.10 12.57
CA GLY A 140 -10.12 10.11 13.17
C GLY A 140 -9.36 9.17 14.12
N ASP A 141 -9.41 7.87 13.84
CA ASP A 141 -8.79 6.82 14.66
C ASP A 141 -7.32 6.53 14.28
N PHE A 142 -6.74 7.37 13.43
CA PHE A 142 -5.39 7.18 12.89
C PHE A 142 -4.40 8.23 13.40
N ASP A 143 -3.26 7.79 13.92
CA ASP A 143 -2.06 8.60 14.14
C ASP A 143 -1.13 8.40 12.93
N ILE A 144 -0.90 9.45 12.16
CA ILE A 144 -0.22 9.39 10.87
C ILE A 144 1.06 10.20 10.91
N ALA A 145 2.18 9.55 10.63
CA ALA A 145 3.46 10.19 10.39
C ALA A 145 3.82 10.07 8.90
N VAL A 146 4.08 11.21 8.24
CA VAL A 146 4.67 11.22 6.90
C VAL A 146 6.17 11.30 7.06
N VAL A 147 6.88 10.32 6.52
CA VAL A 147 8.33 10.19 6.67
C VAL A 147 9.03 10.00 5.32
N ARG A 148 10.28 10.42 5.23
CA ARG A 148 11.17 10.15 4.10
C ARG A 148 12.35 9.32 4.56
N GLU A 149 12.65 8.25 3.84
CA GLU A 149 13.87 7.49 4.04
C GLU A 149 15.01 8.13 3.23
N ASN A 150 15.93 8.79 3.91
CA ASN A 150 17.06 9.47 3.27
C ASN A 150 18.27 8.55 3.10
N LYS A 151 18.42 7.52 3.94
CA LYS A 151 19.50 6.53 3.88
C LYS A 151 18.90 5.13 3.84
N ALA A 152 19.45 4.25 2.98
CA ALA A 152 19.05 2.86 2.89
C ALA A 152 19.01 2.17 4.26
N GLY A 153 17.94 1.43 4.51
CA GLY A 153 17.73 0.72 5.78
C GLY A 153 17.35 1.61 6.96
N GLY A 154 17.07 2.91 6.73
CA GLY A 154 16.68 3.84 7.79
C GLY A 154 15.26 3.62 8.29
N LEU A 155 14.34 3.21 7.42
CA LEU A 155 12.93 3.06 7.76
C LEU A 155 12.69 1.98 8.81
N ASN A 156 13.39 0.87 8.74
CA ASN A 156 13.23 -0.25 9.66
C ASN A 156 13.54 0.10 11.14
N PRO A 157 14.68 0.73 11.48
CA PRO A 157 14.93 1.17 12.86
C PRO A 157 13.91 2.21 13.34
N TRP A 158 13.39 3.03 12.43
CA TRP A 158 12.35 3.99 12.77
C TRP A 158 11.03 3.29 13.12
N LEU A 159 10.60 2.30 12.33
CA LEU A 159 9.41 1.49 12.61
C LEU A 159 9.52 0.76 13.95
N GLU A 160 10.69 0.19 14.26
CA GLU A 160 10.92 -0.47 15.55
C GLU A 160 10.81 0.50 16.72
N LYS A 161 11.30 1.74 16.57
CA LYS A 161 11.17 2.80 17.56
C LYS A 161 9.70 3.22 17.76
N GLU A 162 8.90 3.24 16.72
CA GLU A 162 7.46 3.49 16.78
C GLU A 162 6.65 2.27 17.30
N GLY A 163 7.32 1.14 17.59
CA GLY A 163 6.73 -0.05 18.20
C GLY A 163 6.25 -1.12 17.24
N PHE A 164 6.65 -1.08 15.96
CA PHE A 164 6.23 -2.01 14.91
C PHE A 164 7.36 -2.93 14.46
N GLN A 165 6.98 -4.03 13.80
CA GLN A 165 7.93 -4.96 13.19
C GLN A 165 8.58 -4.35 11.94
N LYS A 166 9.80 -4.82 11.63
CA LYS A 166 10.52 -4.44 10.42
C LYS A 166 9.80 -4.87 9.15
N LEU A 167 10.12 -4.18 8.06
CA LEU A 167 9.82 -4.63 6.70
C LEU A 167 10.88 -5.66 6.29
N GLU A 168 10.52 -6.93 6.30
CA GLU A 168 11.41 -8.00 5.87
C GLU A 168 11.38 -8.16 4.35
N ASN A 169 12.53 -8.43 3.74
CA ASN A 169 12.68 -8.64 2.29
C ASN A 169 12.16 -7.48 1.42
N ALA A 170 12.16 -6.24 1.95
CA ALA A 170 11.64 -5.07 1.26
C ALA A 170 12.73 -4.13 0.71
N ASP A 171 13.99 -4.48 0.82
CA ASP A 171 15.11 -3.58 0.49
C ASP A 171 15.05 -3.08 -0.94
N ASP A 172 14.77 -3.94 -1.92
CA ASP A 172 14.67 -3.56 -3.33
C ASP A 172 13.50 -2.59 -3.58
N VAL A 173 12.37 -2.81 -2.92
CA VAL A 173 11.17 -1.97 -3.03
C VAL A 173 11.41 -0.61 -2.36
N LEU A 174 12.01 -0.60 -1.17
CA LEU A 174 12.37 0.64 -0.48
C LEU A 174 13.41 1.43 -1.27
N ASP A 175 14.38 0.76 -1.85
CA ASP A 175 15.39 1.37 -2.73
C ASP A 175 14.76 2.03 -3.98
N PHE A 176 13.77 1.38 -4.57
CA PHE A 176 13.03 1.92 -5.70
C PHE A 176 12.33 3.23 -5.31
N TYR A 177 11.59 3.24 -4.20
CA TYR A 177 10.89 4.45 -3.73
C TYR A 177 11.86 5.54 -3.27
N ARG A 178 12.94 5.18 -2.56
CA ARG A 178 13.96 6.12 -2.13
C ARG A 178 14.66 6.80 -3.30
N LYS A 179 15.02 6.06 -4.37
CA LYS A 179 15.60 6.62 -5.60
C LYS A 179 14.65 7.58 -6.30
N LYS A 180 13.36 7.40 -6.16
CA LYS A 180 12.31 8.30 -6.66
C LYS A 180 11.95 9.42 -5.68
N ASN A 181 12.63 9.52 -4.56
CA ASN A 181 12.40 10.52 -3.52
C ASN A 181 10.98 10.48 -2.92
N TYR A 182 10.38 9.29 -2.87
CA TYR A 182 9.06 9.08 -2.29
C TYR A 182 9.07 9.30 -0.78
N VAL A 183 7.90 9.57 -0.25
CA VAL A 183 7.62 9.61 1.18
C VAL A 183 6.69 8.46 1.55
N TYR A 184 6.63 8.12 2.83
CA TYR A 184 5.74 7.06 3.34
C TYR A 184 4.78 7.67 4.35
N ALA A 185 3.48 7.49 4.14
CA ALA A 185 2.50 7.68 5.20
C ALA A 185 2.50 6.42 6.08
N CYS A 186 3.05 6.54 7.26
CA CYS A 186 3.05 5.49 8.27
C CYS A 186 1.87 5.73 9.21
N ILE A 187 0.82 4.95 9.03
CA ILE A 187 -0.50 5.11 9.63
C ILE A 187 -0.61 4.11 10.77
N LYS A 188 -0.59 4.60 12.00
CA LYS A 188 -0.86 3.78 13.19
C LYS A 188 -2.36 3.72 13.41
N VAL A 189 -2.88 2.52 13.42
CA VAL A 189 -4.30 2.24 13.69
C VAL A 189 -4.41 1.69 15.11
N SER A 190 -5.26 2.32 15.95
CA SER A 190 -5.66 1.74 17.22
C SER A 190 -6.89 0.88 17.02
N SER A 191 -6.76 -0.41 17.22
CA SER A 191 -7.81 -1.38 16.98
C SER A 191 -8.78 -1.56 18.15
N GLU A 192 -8.47 -1.04 19.34
CA GLU A 192 -9.30 -1.25 20.54
C GLU A 192 -10.76 -0.76 20.37
N ALA A 193 -10.95 0.31 19.60
CA ALA A 193 -12.26 0.88 19.28
C ALA A 193 -12.89 0.31 18.00
N LEU A 194 -12.13 -0.42 17.17
CA LEU A 194 -12.50 -0.79 15.81
C LEU A 194 -12.77 -2.30 15.64
N VAL A 195 -12.43 -3.12 16.64
CA VAL A 195 -12.57 -4.58 16.54
C VAL A 195 -14.04 -4.98 16.67
N LYS A 196 -14.58 -5.52 15.58
CA LYS A 196 -15.85 -6.25 15.57
C LYS A 196 -15.59 -7.66 15.07
N GLU A 197 -15.87 -8.67 15.89
CA GLU A 197 -15.75 -10.09 15.52
C GLU A 197 -14.37 -10.46 14.90
N LYS A 198 -13.26 -9.95 15.47
CA LYS A 198 -11.88 -10.09 14.98
C LYS A 198 -11.57 -9.36 13.67
N GLN A 199 -12.51 -8.64 13.11
CA GLN A 199 -12.28 -7.79 11.95
C GLN A 199 -12.11 -6.33 12.38
N ILE A 200 -11.08 -5.70 11.85
CA ILE A 200 -10.77 -4.30 12.07
C ILE A 200 -11.16 -3.57 10.80
N GLU A 201 -12.29 -2.87 10.86
CA GLU A 201 -12.74 -1.96 9.79
C GLU A 201 -12.56 -0.53 10.23
N SER A 202 -11.71 0.18 9.51
CA SER A 202 -11.48 1.61 9.73
C SER A 202 -12.30 2.46 8.75
N HIS A 203 -12.47 3.76 9.06
CA HIS A 203 -12.99 4.68 8.06
C HIS A 203 -11.96 4.87 6.93
N PRO A 204 -12.39 5.21 5.70
CA PRO A 204 -11.46 5.50 4.61
C PRO A 204 -10.66 6.77 4.88
N LEU A 205 -9.44 6.82 4.34
CA LEU A 205 -8.59 8.00 4.27
C LEU A 205 -8.49 8.49 2.84
N ARG A 206 -8.58 9.81 2.65
CA ARG A 206 -8.30 10.48 1.39
C ARG A 206 -6.90 11.07 1.45
N PHE A 207 -6.10 10.79 0.44
CA PHE A 207 -4.77 11.33 0.22
C PHE A 207 -4.78 12.14 -1.07
N THR A 208 -4.56 13.46 -0.96
CA THR A 208 -4.47 14.35 -2.12
C THR A 208 -3.01 14.74 -2.33
N PHE A 209 -2.46 14.49 -3.51
CA PHE A 209 -1.08 14.79 -3.86
C PHE A 209 -0.94 15.21 -5.32
N SER A 210 0.16 15.91 -5.66
CA SER A 210 0.49 16.27 -7.04
C SER A 210 1.18 15.12 -7.76
N THR A 211 0.89 14.96 -9.05
CA THR A 211 1.49 13.95 -9.93
C THR A 211 2.34 14.62 -11.02
#